data_5b35d3434f84b7707a6f25d9107c529d
#
_entry.id   5b35d3434f84b7707a6f25d9107c529d
#
_cell.length_a   1.000
_cell.length_b   1.000
_cell.length_c   1.000
_cell.angle_alpha   90.00
_cell.angle_beta   90.00
_cell.angle_gamma   90.00
#
_symmetry.space_group_name_H-M   'P 1'
#
loop_
_entity.id
_entity.type
_entity.pdbx_description
1 polymer ?
#
loop_
_entity_poly.entity_id
_entity_poly.type
_entity_poly.pdbx_seq_one_letter_code
_entity_poly.pdbx_strand_id
1 'polypeptide(L)'
;VLSVPKLVDQCNGNNTGAAYTPNSINTHGKRVASYDYLQGTTDKLHILFGYRGVNIAWTNKNGTANGVHVQKHKNGKWHLVHAKREVIVAAGAINSPAILERSGIGAKDVISALHIDQVVDLPGVGKNLQEQTMSTMGGRANVNFHGRGPSNMIAMPSAYQLMPNATHVRKYI
;
A
#
# COMPACT_ATOMS: atom_id res chain seq x y z
N VAL A 1 -29.62 -6.94 20.62
CA VAL A 1 -28.17 -7.21 20.82
C VAL A 1 -27.70 -8.08 19.67
N LEU A 2 -26.70 -7.66 18.93
CA LEU A 2 -26.10 -8.45 17.86
C LEU A 2 -25.34 -9.64 18.47
N SER A 3 -25.76 -10.87 18.13
CA SER A 3 -25.00 -12.06 18.49
C SER A 3 -23.87 -12.24 17.49
N VAL A 4 -22.66 -11.81 17.85
CA VAL A 4 -21.48 -11.88 16.99
C VAL A 4 -20.54 -12.94 17.54
N PRO A 5 -20.12 -13.94 16.76
CA PRO A 5 -19.22 -14.98 17.22
C PRO A 5 -17.84 -14.41 17.60
N LYS A 6 -17.23 -14.98 18.63
CA LYS A 6 -15.86 -14.69 19.01
C LYS A 6 -14.91 -15.44 18.06
N LEU A 7 -14.03 -14.73 17.41
CA LEU A 7 -12.99 -15.30 16.55
C LEU A 7 -11.65 -15.39 17.30
N VAL A 8 -10.88 -16.40 16.98
CA VAL A 8 -9.51 -16.55 17.46
C VAL A 8 -8.57 -15.69 16.61
N ASP A 9 -8.81 -15.68 15.29
CA ASP A 9 -7.99 -14.93 14.32
C ASP A 9 -8.90 -14.36 13.23
N GLN A 10 -8.82 -13.04 13.01
CA GLN A 10 -9.54 -12.35 11.94
C GLN A 10 -8.87 -12.47 10.57
N CYS A 11 -7.62 -12.91 10.52
CA CYS A 11 -6.83 -12.96 9.29
C CYS A 11 -6.83 -14.35 8.62
N ASN A 12 -7.67 -15.27 9.11
CA ASN A 12 -7.73 -16.65 8.61
C ASN A 12 -8.65 -16.86 7.39
N GLY A 13 -9.20 -15.78 6.83
CA GLY A 13 -10.15 -15.83 5.70
C GLY A 13 -11.61 -15.84 6.11
N ASN A 14 -11.96 -16.13 7.37
CA ASN A 14 -13.30 -15.98 7.92
C ASN A 14 -13.30 -14.90 9.01
N ASN A 15 -13.65 -13.68 8.64
CA ASN A 15 -13.59 -12.51 9.51
C ASN A 15 -14.94 -12.05 10.06
N THR A 16 -16.01 -12.82 9.84
CA THR A 16 -17.34 -12.51 10.40
C THR A 16 -17.37 -12.85 11.88
N GLY A 17 -17.19 -11.84 12.73
CA GLY A 17 -17.14 -12.06 14.18
C GLY A 17 -16.47 -10.91 14.92
N ALA A 18 -16.14 -11.16 16.17
CA ALA A 18 -15.41 -10.25 17.02
C ALA A 18 -14.08 -10.87 17.46
N ALA A 19 -12.98 -10.15 17.28
CA ALA A 19 -11.66 -10.58 17.70
C ALA A 19 -10.82 -9.41 18.22
N TYR A 20 -9.73 -9.74 18.88
CA TYR A 20 -8.71 -8.74 19.18
C TYR A 20 -8.03 -8.29 17.89
N THR A 21 -7.84 -6.98 17.77
CA THR A 21 -7.11 -6.41 16.63
C THR A 21 -5.66 -6.88 16.67
N PRO A 22 -5.16 -7.56 15.62
CA PRO A 22 -3.76 -7.91 15.54
C PRO A 22 -2.90 -6.66 15.47
N ASN A 23 -1.84 -6.63 16.23
CA ASN A 23 -0.93 -5.49 16.30
C ASN A 23 0.52 -5.95 16.10
N SER A 24 1.29 -5.18 15.34
CA SER A 24 2.74 -5.39 15.20
C SER A 24 3.45 -4.85 16.43
N ILE A 25 3.51 -5.67 17.47
CA ILE A 25 4.12 -5.36 18.76
C ILE A 25 5.04 -6.52 19.16
N ASN A 26 6.25 -6.23 19.58
CA ASN A 26 7.19 -7.26 20.06
C ASN A 26 6.83 -7.74 21.48
N THR A 27 7.55 -8.75 21.96
CA THR A 27 7.34 -9.34 23.29
C THR A 27 7.52 -8.37 24.45
N HIS A 28 8.21 -7.24 24.23
CA HIS A 28 8.39 -6.18 25.20
C HIS A 28 7.30 -5.08 25.12
N GLY A 29 6.25 -5.29 24.35
CA GLY A 29 5.17 -4.33 24.18
C GLY A 29 5.51 -3.11 23.31
N LYS A 30 6.64 -3.13 22.61
CA LYS A 30 7.07 -2.04 21.72
C LYS A 30 6.53 -2.25 20.31
N ARG A 31 6.03 -1.18 19.69
CA ARG A 31 5.61 -1.17 18.28
C ARG A 31 6.78 -1.58 17.38
N VAL A 32 6.52 -2.53 16.48
CA VAL A 32 7.42 -2.96 15.43
C VAL A 32 6.86 -2.49 14.10
N ALA A 33 7.70 -2.02 13.20
CA ALA A 33 7.31 -1.59 11.88
C ALA A 33 8.36 -2.06 10.84
N SER A 34 8.08 -1.85 9.56
CA SER A 34 8.95 -2.33 8.48
C SER A 34 10.39 -1.80 8.57
N TYR A 35 10.61 -0.63 9.15
CA TYR A 35 11.97 -0.09 9.37
C TYR A 35 12.82 -0.96 10.33
N ASP A 36 12.20 -1.78 11.18
CA ASP A 36 12.93 -2.68 12.07
C ASP A 36 13.72 -3.75 11.30
N TYR A 37 13.28 -4.09 10.07
CA TYR A 37 14.03 -4.97 9.17
C TYR A 37 15.33 -4.33 8.64
N LEU A 38 15.46 -3.01 8.75
CA LEU A 38 16.67 -2.29 8.35
C LEU A 38 17.72 -2.24 9.46
N GLN A 39 17.34 -2.59 10.69
CA GLN A 39 18.26 -2.62 11.84
C GLN A 39 19.22 -3.81 11.72
N GLY A 40 20.50 -3.55 11.91
CA GLY A 40 21.53 -4.59 11.80
C GLY A 40 21.85 -4.99 10.34
N THR A 41 21.35 -4.26 9.35
CA THR A 41 21.77 -4.45 7.96
C THR A 41 23.23 -4.06 7.78
N THR A 42 23.91 -4.81 6.92
CA THR A 42 25.32 -4.63 6.64
C THR A 42 25.59 -3.40 5.78
N ASP A 43 26.86 -3.05 5.66
CA ASP A 43 27.44 -2.00 4.78
C ASP A 43 27.06 -2.13 3.29
N LYS A 44 26.32 -3.20 2.92
CA LYS A 44 25.80 -3.43 1.56
C LYS A 44 24.46 -2.75 1.29
N LEU A 45 23.80 -2.20 2.30
CA LEU A 45 22.55 -1.45 2.16
C LEU A 45 22.82 0.05 2.24
N HIS A 46 22.52 0.76 1.17
CA HIS A 46 22.57 2.22 1.11
C HIS A 46 21.16 2.79 1.06
N ILE A 47 20.81 3.64 2.02
CA ILE A 47 19.49 4.27 2.11
C ILE A 47 19.63 5.76 1.82
N LEU A 48 18.92 6.24 0.82
CA LEU A 48 18.88 7.66 0.45
C LEU A 48 17.65 8.33 1.05
N PHE A 49 17.80 8.96 2.18
CA PHE A 49 16.72 9.72 2.82
C PHE A 49 16.50 11.08 2.14
N GLY A 50 15.23 11.47 2.03
CA GLY A 50 14.84 12.75 1.43
C GLY A 50 14.96 12.79 -0.11
N TYR A 51 15.16 11.66 -0.76
CA TYR A 51 15.12 11.52 -2.21
C TYR A 51 13.84 10.88 -2.68
N ARG A 52 13.37 11.32 -3.81
CA ARG A 52 12.24 10.74 -4.55
C ARG A 52 12.76 10.08 -5.81
N GLY A 53 12.36 8.82 -6.05
CA GLY A 53 12.50 8.18 -7.35
C GLY A 53 11.59 8.85 -8.36
N VAL A 54 12.15 9.28 -9.48
CA VAL A 54 11.43 10.01 -10.53
C VAL A 54 10.98 9.06 -11.62
N ASN A 55 11.92 8.41 -12.27
CA ASN A 55 11.70 7.44 -13.34
C ASN A 55 12.90 6.47 -13.43
N ILE A 56 12.69 5.38 -14.16
CA ILE A 56 13.75 4.42 -14.50
C ILE A 56 14.64 5.01 -15.59
N ALA A 57 15.95 4.84 -15.45
CA ALA A 57 16.91 5.16 -16.49
C ALA A 57 17.14 3.93 -17.38
N TRP A 58 17.21 4.17 -18.68
CA TRP A 58 17.38 3.13 -19.69
C TRP A 58 18.76 3.23 -20.33
N THR A 59 19.41 2.09 -20.62
CA THR A 59 20.69 2.06 -21.36
C THR A 59 20.47 2.39 -22.83
N ASN A 60 19.35 1.96 -23.38
CA ASN A 60 18.99 2.11 -24.79
C ASN A 60 17.47 2.14 -24.96
N LYS A 61 17.01 2.39 -26.18
CA LYS A 61 15.58 2.37 -26.54
C LYS A 61 14.94 0.96 -26.43
N ASN A 62 15.72 -0.08 -26.27
CA ASN A 62 15.23 -1.46 -26.14
C ASN A 62 14.82 -1.82 -24.71
N GLY A 63 14.83 -0.86 -23.78
CA GLY A 63 14.22 -1.03 -22.47
C GLY A 63 15.05 -1.77 -21.42
N THR A 64 16.38 -1.80 -21.54
CA THR A 64 17.23 -2.33 -20.46
C THR A 64 17.39 -1.27 -19.37
N ALA A 65 16.84 -1.55 -18.18
CA ALA A 65 16.98 -0.67 -17.03
C ALA A 65 18.43 -0.67 -16.52
N ASN A 66 19.02 0.51 -16.35
CA ASN A 66 20.37 0.65 -15.82
C ASN A 66 20.45 1.48 -14.54
N GLY A 67 19.33 2.00 -14.06
CA GLY A 67 19.28 2.78 -12.84
C GLY A 67 17.97 3.50 -12.63
N VAL A 68 18.00 4.45 -11.69
CA VAL A 68 16.87 5.30 -11.34
C VAL A 68 17.32 6.75 -11.26
N HIS A 69 16.58 7.63 -11.87
CA HIS A 69 16.73 9.06 -11.62
C HIS A 69 16.07 9.42 -10.31
N VAL A 70 16.82 10.05 -9.42
CA VAL A 70 16.36 10.49 -8.10
C VAL A 70 16.50 12.00 -7.96
N GLN A 71 15.63 12.60 -7.15
CA GLN A 71 15.62 14.04 -6.91
C GLN A 71 15.46 14.31 -5.42
N LYS A 72 16.33 15.13 -4.84
CA LYS A 72 16.32 15.40 -3.38
C LYS A 72 15.14 16.26 -2.92
N HIS A 73 14.70 17.22 -3.72
CA HIS A 73 13.57 18.12 -3.45
C HIS A 73 12.80 18.33 -4.75
N LYS A 74 11.56 18.83 -4.66
CA LYS A 74 10.67 19.03 -5.81
C LYS A 74 11.33 19.78 -6.98
N ASN A 75 12.27 20.70 -6.70
CA ASN A 75 12.99 21.50 -7.68
C ASN A 75 14.53 21.25 -7.64
N GLY A 76 14.96 20.19 -6.96
CA GLY A 76 16.38 19.84 -6.86
C GLY A 76 16.94 19.26 -8.14
N LYS A 77 18.26 19.19 -8.23
CA LYS A 77 18.93 18.51 -9.34
C LYS A 77 18.62 17.02 -9.35
N TRP A 78 18.53 16.47 -10.53
CA TRP A 78 18.39 15.04 -10.74
C TRP A 78 19.74 14.36 -10.63
N HIS A 79 19.76 13.20 -10.01
CA HIS A 79 20.93 12.34 -9.91
C HIS A 79 20.57 10.97 -10.45
N LEU A 80 21.49 10.31 -11.11
CA LEU A 80 21.35 8.95 -11.56
C LEU A 80 21.99 8.00 -10.55
N VAL A 81 21.20 7.05 -10.04
CA VAL A 81 21.68 5.94 -9.25
C VAL A 81 21.69 4.69 -10.12
N HIS A 82 22.88 4.17 -10.40
CA HIS A 82 23.04 3.01 -11.28
C HIS A 82 22.64 1.71 -10.59
N ALA A 83 21.95 0.85 -11.32
CA ALA A 83 21.62 -0.51 -10.92
C ALA A 83 22.48 -1.51 -11.69
N LYS A 84 23.14 -2.43 -10.98
CA LYS A 84 23.98 -3.47 -11.62
C LYS A 84 23.21 -4.71 -12.04
N ARG A 85 22.06 -4.99 -11.40
CA ARG A 85 21.26 -6.19 -11.64
C ARG A 85 19.85 -5.86 -12.08
N GLU A 86 19.11 -5.15 -11.24
CA GLU A 86 17.69 -4.84 -11.46
C GLU A 86 17.27 -3.56 -10.75
N VAL A 87 16.12 -3.03 -11.13
CA VAL A 87 15.41 -1.95 -10.44
C VAL A 87 14.10 -2.49 -9.93
N ILE A 88 13.88 -2.42 -8.61
CA ILE A 88 12.64 -2.86 -7.97
C ILE A 88 11.79 -1.62 -7.67
N VAL A 89 10.58 -1.58 -8.23
CA VAL A 89 9.62 -0.49 -7.98
C VAL A 89 8.64 -0.92 -6.91
N ALA A 90 8.78 -0.37 -5.72
CA ALA A 90 7.93 -0.66 -4.55
C ALA A 90 7.40 0.65 -3.91
N ALA A 91 6.88 1.55 -4.74
CA ALA A 91 6.47 2.90 -4.33
C ALA A 91 4.98 3.02 -3.93
N GLY A 92 4.32 1.90 -3.73
CA GLY A 92 2.90 1.82 -3.38
C GLY A 92 1.97 1.86 -4.60
N ALA A 93 0.67 1.63 -4.34
CA ALA A 93 -0.34 1.45 -5.40
C ALA A 93 -0.50 2.66 -6.32
N ILE A 94 -0.26 3.87 -5.84
CA ILE A 94 -0.37 5.12 -6.61
C ILE A 94 0.95 5.46 -7.30
N ASN A 95 2.07 5.40 -6.58
CA ASN A 95 3.34 5.90 -7.12
C ASN A 95 4.08 4.89 -7.99
N SER A 96 3.89 3.57 -7.79
CA SER A 96 4.52 2.57 -8.65
C SER A 96 4.08 2.69 -10.12
N PRO A 97 2.77 2.72 -10.45
CA PRO A 97 2.35 2.96 -11.84
C PRO A 97 2.81 4.33 -12.35
N ALA A 98 2.78 5.37 -11.53
CA ALA A 98 3.23 6.69 -11.94
C ALA A 98 4.76 6.74 -12.25
N ILE A 99 5.59 5.94 -11.58
CA ILE A 99 7.00 5.77 -11.93
C ILE A 99 7.15 5.05 -13.27
N LEU A 100 6.38 3.98 -13.48
CA LEU A 100 6.40 3.22 -14.74
C LEU A 100 5.98 4.10 -15.92
N GLU A 101 4.87 4.84 -15.81
CA GLU A 101 4.40 5.75 -16.86
C GLU A 101 5.44 6.84 -17.18
N ARG A 102 6.03 7.47 -16.16
CA ARG A 102 7.13 8.44 -16.36
C ARG A 102 8.40 7.83 -16.97
N SER A 103 8.49 6.50 -16.95
CA SER A 103 9.59 5.74 -17.54
C SER A 103 9.27 5.23 -18.96
N GLY A 104 8.12 5.59 -19.52
CA GLY A 104 7.68 5.14 -20.84
C GLY A 104 7.03 3.75 -20.85
N ILE A 105 6.61 3.23 -19.67
CA ILE A 105 5.90 1.95 -19.56
C ILE A 105 4.45 2.23 -19.19
N GLY A 106 3.53 1.95 -20.10
CA GLY A 106 2.10 2.20 -19.86
C GLY A 106 1.29 2.13 -21.14
N ALA A 107 0.01 2.49 -21.05
CA ALA A 107 -0.85 2.58 -22.20
C ALA A 107 -0.36 3.67 -23.18
N LYS A 108 -0.38 3.37 -24.47
CA LYS A 108 0.16 4.24 -25.53
C LYS A 108 -0.46 5.63 -25.52
N ASP A 109 -1.76 5.72 -25.33
CA ASP A 109 -2.50 6.99 -25.26
C ASP A 109 -2.06 7.85 -24.06
N VAL A 110 -1.84 7.23 -22.89
CA VAL A 110 -1.38 7.90 -21.67
C VAL A 110 0.04 8.40 -21.85
N ILE A 111 0.97 7.57 -22.33
CA ILE A 111 2.37 7.90 -22.51
C ILE A 111 2.53 9.03 -23.56
N SER A 112 1.78 8.95 -24.67
CA SER A 112 1.81 9.98 -25.72
C SER A 112 1.28 11.33 -25.22
N ALA A 113 0.21 11.33 -24.41
CA ALA A 113 -0.34 12.54 -23.83
C ALA A 113 0.64 13.25 -22.85
N LEU A 114 1.56 12.51 -22.27
CA LEU A 114 2.61 13.03 -21.39
C LEU A 114 3.87 13.46 -22.15
N HIS A 115 3.90 13.33 -23.49
CA HIS A 115 5.07 13.60 -24.34
C HIS A 115 6.32 12.81 -23.90
N ILE A 116 6.12 11.56 -23.48
CA ILE A 116 7.19 10.64 -23.07
C ILE A 116 7.40 9.62 -24.19
N ASP A 117 8.68 9.28 -24.46
CA ASP A 117 9.00 8.21 -25.39
C ASP A 117 8.52 6.86 -24.84
N GLN A 118 7.72 6.15 -25.62
CA GLN A 118 7.25 4.83 -25.21
C GLN A 118 8.35 3.80 -25.30
N VAL A 119 8.58 3.11 -24.18
CA VAL A 119 9.54 1.99 -24.08
C VAL A 119 8.79 0.64 -24.17
N VAL A 120 7.69 0.53 -23.43
CA VAL A 120 6.84 -0.67 -23.44
C VAL A 120 5.37 -0.27 -23.44
N ASP A 121 4.60 -0.79 -24.40
CA ASP A 121 3.14 -0.68 -24.38
C ASP A 121 2.56 -1.69 -23.40
N LEU A 122 2.13 -1.21 -22.25
CA LEU A 122 1.57 -2.01 -21.18
C LEU A 122 0.28 -1.37 -20.64
N PRO A 123 -0.86 -1.58 -21.32
CA PRO A 123 -2.10 -0.85 -21.03
C PRO A 123 -2.70 -1.15 -19.64
N GLY A 124 -2.24 -2.19 -18.94
CA GLY A 124 -2.66 -2.50 -17.57
C GLY A 124 -2.05 -1.59 -16.49
N VAL A 125 -0.98 -0.86 -16.79
CA VAL A 125 -0.34 0.05 -15.83
C VAL A 125 -1.30 1.18 -15.46
N GLY A 126 -1.47 1.43 -14.16
CA GLY A 126 -2.36 2.46 -13.62
C GLY A 126 -3.85 2.16 -13.73
N LYS A 127 -4.25 1.01 -14.29
CA LYS A 127 -5.66 0.61 -14.42
C LYS A 127 -6.12 -0.20 -13.22
N ASN A 128 -7.45 -0.30 -13.09
CA ASN A 128 -8.12 -1.16 -12.11
C ASN A 128 -7.67 -0.91 -10.65
N LEU A 129 -7.43 0.35 -10.30
CA LEU A 129 -7.17 0.73 -8.90
C LEU A 129 -8.41 0.44 -8.06
N GLN A 130 -8.22 -0.35 -7.01
CA GLN A 130 -9.27 -0.69 -6.06
C GLN A 130 -8.86 -0.26 -4.65
N GLU A 131 -9.82 0.23 -3.88
CA GLU A 131 -9.61 0.65 -2.49
C GLU A 131 -10.74 0.14 -1.61
N GLN A 132 -10.40 -0.28 -0.41
CA GLN A 132 -11.37 -0.66 0.61
C GLN A 132 -12.04 0.59 1.17
N THR A 133 -13.28 0.82 0.78
CA THR A 133 -14.06 1.94 1.32
C THR A 133 -14.37 1.69 2.80
N MET A 134 -14.03 2.64 3.65
CA MET A 134 -14.32 2.58 5.08
C MET A 134 -15.14 3.80 5.50
N SER A 135 -16.28 3.54 6.16
CA SER A 135 -17.06 4.57 6.84
C SER A 135 -16.84 4.44 8.34
N THR A 136 -16.41 5.53 8.98
CA THR A 136 -16.19 5.57 10.43
C THR A 136 -17.33 6.31 11.10
N MET A 137 -17.94 5.67 12.10
CA MET A 137 -18.89 6.32 13.01
C MET A 137 -18.26 6.35 14.39
N GLY A 138 -18.24 7.51 15.01
CA GLY A 138 -17.72 7.71 16.36
C GLY A 138 -18.83 8.09 17.34
N GLY A 139 -18.75 7.58 18.55
CA GLY A 139 -19.63 7.96 19.66
C GLY A 139 -18.81 8.36 20.88
N ARG A 140 -19.36 9.23 21.70
CA ARG A 140 -18.76 9.59 22.98
C ARG A 140 -19.08 8.49 23.99
N ALA A 141 -18.05 7.90 24.61
CA ALA A 141 -18.26 6.98 25.71
C ALA A 141 -18.76 7.75 26.94
N ASN A 142 -19.74 7.20 27.64
CA ASN A 142 -20.27 7.73 28.90
C ASN A 142 -19.48 7.24 30.13
N VAL A 143 -18.40 6.51 29.92
CA VAL A 143 -17.48 5.98 30.93
C VAL A 143 -16.04 6.30 30.55
N ASN A 144 -15.18 6.45 31.54
CA ASN A 144 -13.75 6.57 31.32
C ASN A 144 -13.21 5.22 30.83
N PHE A 145 -12.77 5.18 29.58
CA PHE A 145 -12.21 3.99 28.95
C PHE A 145 -10.70 4.15 28.81
N HIS A 146 -9.95 3.28 29.48
CA HIS A 146 -8.50 3.25 29.36
C HIS A 146 -8.07 2.11 28.43
N GLY A 147 -8.10 2.37 27.12
CA GLY A 147 -7.62 1.46 26.10
C GLY A 147 -6.17 1.72 25.71
N ARG A 148 -5.47 0.69 25.27
CA ARG A 148 -4.14 0.81 24.66
C ARG A 148 -4.27 0.82 23.14
N GLY A 149 -4.18 1.99 22.54
CA GLY A 149 -4.22 2.15 21.09
C GLY A 149 -5.62 2.48 20.54
N PRO A 150 -5.74 2.68 19.23
CA PRO A 150 -6.96 3.17 18.60
C PRO A 150 -8.11 2.16 18.62
N SER A 151 -7.81 0.85 18.65
CA SER A 151 -8.80 -0.20 18.88
C SER A 151 -8.13 -1.47 19.41
N ASN A 152 -8.71 -2.05 20.46
CA ASN A 152 -8.24 -3.32 21.02
C ASN A 152 -9.05 -4.50 20.47
N MET A 153 -10.25 -4.25 19.99
CA MET A 153 -11.18 -5.24 19.47
C MET A 153 -11.88 -4.70 18.22
N ILE A 154 -12.05 -5.56 17.25
CA ILE A 154 -12.88 -5.30 16.06
C ILE A 154 -14.00 -6.33 16.05
N ALA A 155 -15.22 -5.88 15.82
CA ALA A 155 -16.35 -6.73 15.51
C ALA A 155 -16.76 -6.47 14.05
N MET A 156 -16.79 -7.52 13.25
CA MET A 156 -17.21 -7.47 11.86
C MET A 156 -18.47 -8.34 11.69
N PRO A 157 -19.66 -7.77 11.97
CA PRO A 157 -20.91 -8.46 11.69
C PRO A 157 -21.10 -8.59 10.17
N SER A 158 -21.70 -9.68 9.74
CA SER A 158 -22.07 -9.81 8.33
C SER A 158 -23.12 -8.76 7.97
N ALA A 159 -23.19 -8.39 6.69
CA ALA A 159 -24.24 -7.49 6.20
C ALA A 159 -25.64 -8.03 6.49
N TYR A 160 -25.81 -9.34 6.51
CA TYR A 160 -27.06 -10.00 6.86
C TYR A 160 -27.44 -9.78 8.34
N GLN A 161 -26.48 -9.77 9.26
CA GLN A 161 -26.72 -9.48 10.68
C GLN A 161 -27.10 -8.01 10.92
N LEU A 162 -26.55 -7.10 10.13
CA LEU A 162 -26.85 -5.67 10.21
C LEU A 162 -28.18 -5.33 9.56
N MET A 163 -28.53 -5.99 8.47
CA MET A 163 -29.70 -5.70 7.64
C MET A 163 -30.44 -6.98 7.24
N PRO A 164 -31.02 -7.71 8.20
CA PRO A 164 -31.60 -9.05 7.95
C PRO A 164 -32.76 -9.03 6.95
N ASN A 165 -33.44 -7.90 6.82
CA ASN A 165 -34.60 -7.72 5.94
C ASN A 165 -34.26 -7.06 4.60
N ALA A 166 -32.99 -6.72 4.34
CA ALA A 166 -32.58 -6.06 3.11
C ALA A 166 -32.47 -7.06 1.95
N THR A 167 -33.36 -6.98 1.01
CA THR A 167 -33.40 -7.87 -0.17
C THR A 167 -32.17 -7.72 -1.06
N HIS A 168 -31.51 -6.56 -1.04
CA HIS A 168 -30.30 -6.26 -1.81
C HIS A 168 -29.07 -7.03 -1.31
N VAL A 169 -28.97 -7.28 0.00
CA VAL A 169 -27.83 -8.01 0.61
C VAL A 169 -27.80 -9.47 0.15
N ARG A 170 -28.96 -10.07 -0.08
CA ARG A 170 -29.08 -11.47 -0.55
C ARG A 170 -28.55 -11.71 -1.96
N LYS A 171 -28.34 -10.65 -2.75
CA LYS A 171 -27.89 -10.77 -4.14
C LYS A 171 -26.36 -10.82 -4.30
N TYR A 172 -25.62 -10.48 -3.23
CA TYR A 172 -24.15 -10.31 -3.26
C TYR A 172 -23.42 -11.18 -2.22
N ILE A 173 -24.12 -12.03 -1.49
CA ILE A 173 -23.62 -13.07 -0.61
C ILE A 173 -24.01 -14.44 -1.19
#